data_b342616f86a2b86beaebf2c13e3efec2
#
_entry.id   b342616f86a2b86beaebf2c13e3efec2
#
_cell.length_a   1.000
_cell.length_b   1.000
_cell.length_c   1.000
_cell.angle_alpha   90.00
_cell.angle_beta   90.00
_cell.angle_gamma   90.00
#
_symmetry.space_group_name_H-M   'P 1'
#
loop_
_entity.id
_entity.type
_entity.pdbx_description
1 polymer ?
#
loop_
_entity_poly.entity_id
_entity_poly.type
_entity_poly.pdbx_seq_one_letter_code
_entity_poly.pdbx_strand_id
1 'polypeptide(L)'
;AKDMSDEAHFSAEQPGSRPPPRLSRADGDGRRARRDSRAPRPRPQEAFRLISIRKRSDFLAANAASRVATPGFVLLVRGRNDGDPAMRLGITVTKKIGNAVVRNRMKRRFRALARDIIGQSGVAGSDHVLIGRAGGVERDFAALKADLVKALARAIR
;
A
#
# COMPACT_ATOMS: atom_id res chain seq x y z
N ALA A 1 -39.99 63.97 40.63
CA ALA A 1 -41.44 63.83 40.54
C ALA A 1 -41.75 62.46 39.95
N LYS A 2 -42.19 61.55 40.86
CA LYS A 2 -43.44 60.79 40.82
C LYS A 2 -43.53 59.74 39.72
N ASP A 3 -43.90 58.55 39.91
CA ASP A 3 -44.73 57.87 40.93
C ASP A 3 -44.72 56.40 40.54
N MET A 4 -44.49 55.52 41.48
CA MET A 4 -45.38 54.49 41.98
C MET A 4 -46.30 53.79 40.96
N SER A 5 -46.15 52.48 40.91
CA SER A 5 -47.15 51.45 41.23
C SER A 5 -46.61 50.14 40.67
N ASP A 6 -46.12 49.19 41.38
CA ASP A 6 -46.82 48.23 42.20
C ASP A 6 -48.03 47.60 41.50
N GLU A 7 -47.84 46.41 41.03
CA GLU A 7 -48.86 45.34 41.19
C GLU A 7 -48.27 43.95 40.93
N ALA A 8 -48.33 43.20 42.00
CA ALA A 8 -48.15 41.78 42.07
C ALA A 8 -49.32 41.05 41.36
N HIS A 9 -49.03 40.07 40.59
CA HIS A 9 -49.96 38.97 40.31
C HIS A 9 -49.16 37.67 40.12
N PHE A 10 -49.09 36.93 41.21
CA PHE A 10 -49.92 35.79 41.56
C PHE A 10 -49.88 34.62 40.58
N SER A 11 -49.17 33.63 40.99
CA SER A 11 -49.38 32.19 40.90
C SER A 11 -50.13 31.63 39.70
N ALA A 12 -49.44 30.72 39.04
CA ALA A 12 -50.04 29.43 38.76
C ALA A 12 -48.94 28.38 38.69
N GLU A 13 -48.78 27.74 39.81
CA GLU A 13 -48.19 26.41 39.91
C GLU A 13 -49.04 25.47 39.07
N GLN A 14 -48.48 24.93 38.02
CA GLN A 14 -49.10 23.78 37.36
C GLN A 14 -48.33 22.52 37.77
N PRO A 15 -49.03 21.55 38.34
CA PRO A 15 -48.44 20.31 38.77
C PRO A 15 -48.06 19.41 37.61
N GLY A 16 -46.83 19.00 37.62
CA GLY A 16 -46.33 17.71 37.21
C GLY A 16 -46.96 17.02 36.00
N SER A 17 -46.43 17.26 34.83
CA SER A 17 -46.47 16.22 33.81
C SER A 17 -45.20 15.37 33.90
N ARG A 18 -45.33 14.21 34.52
CA ARG A 18 -44.35 13.14 34.45
C ARG A 18 -44.04 12.85 33.00
N PRO A 19 -42.75 12.80 32.61
CA PRO A 19 -42.40 12.27 31.28
C PRO A 19 -42.80 10.79 31.22
N PRO A 20 -43.29 10.31 30.09
CA PRO A 20 -43.65 8.91 29.91
C PRO A 20 -42.40 8.03 30.10
N PRO A 21 -42.57 6.81 30.59
CA PRO A 21 -41.44 5.89 30.77
C PRO A 21 -40.78 5.67 29.42
N ARG A 22 -39.45 5.85 29.40
CA ARG A 22 -38.62 5.48 28.25
C ARG A 22 -38.82 3.99 28.04
N LEU A 23 -39.53 3.66 26.97
CA LEU A 23 -39.52 2.32 26.42
C LEU A 23 -38.07 1.95 26.13
N SER A 24 -37.54 1.03 26.90
CA SER A 24 -36.29 0.33 26.63
C SER A 24 -36.43 -0.29 25.24
N ARG A 25 -35.73 0.31 24.29
CA ARG A 25 -35.43 -0.35 23.01
C ARG A 25 -34.37 -1.43 23.30
N ALA A 26 -34.85 -2.53 23.81
CA ALA A 26 -34.24 -3.81 23.55
C ALA A 26 -34.65 -4.16 22.12
N ASP A 27 -33.77 -3.92 21.16
CA ASP A 27 -33.81 -4.60 19.87
C ASP A 27 -32.74 -3.95 18.98
N GLY A 28 -31.61 -4.53 18.94
CA GLY A 28 -30.52 -4.06 18.08
C GLY A 28 -29.43 -5.07 17.88
N ASP A 29 -29.65 -6.33 18.23
CA ASP A 29 -28.66 -7.38 18.01
C ASP A 29 -28.85 -8.14 16.69
N GLY A 30 -29.41 -7.48 15.69
CA GLY A 30 -29.59 -8.06 14.36
C GLY A 30 -28.54 -7.71 13.31
N ARG A 31 -27.51 -6.90 13.64
CA ARG A 31 -26.56 -6.40 12.60
C ARG A 31 -25.13 -6.93 12.68
N ARG A 32 -24.79 -7.81 13.62
CA ARG A 32 -23.45 -8.39 13.73
C ARG A 32 -23.27 -9.76 13.06
N ALA A 33 -24.33 -10.41 12.63
CA ALA A 33 -24.28 -11.76 12.05
C ALA A 33 -24.08 -11.81 10.52
N ARG A 34 -23.84 -10.66 9.83
CA ARG A 34 -23.67 -10.67 8.37
C ARG A 34 -22.23 -10.48 7.89
N ARG A 35 -21.22 -10.58 8.75
CA ARG A 35 -19.82 -10.42 8.36
C ARG A 35 -19.04 -11.73 8.13
N ASP A 36 -19.59 -12.86 8.48
CA ASP A 36 -18.82 -14.12 8.49
C ASP A 36 -19.14 -15.10 7.35
N SER A 37 -20.01 -14.74 6.41
CA SER A 37 -20.30 -15.61 5.27
C SER A 37 -19.52 -15.27 3.99
N ARG A 38 -18.48 -14.42 4.09
CA ARG A 38 -17.54 -14.33 2.98
C ARG A 38 -16.60 -15.52 3.06
N ALA A 39 -16.89 -16.56 2.28
CA ALA A 39 -15.99 -17.68 2.08
C ALA A 39 -14.56 -17.16 1.96
N PRO A 40 -13.58 -17.75 2.68
CA PRO A 40 -12.20 -17.31 2.57
C PRO A 40 -11.85 -17.38 1.09
N ARG A 41 -11.52 -16.22 0.51
CA ARG A 41 -11.01 -16.18 -0.86
C ARG A 41 -9.83 -17.15 -0.87
N PRO A 42 -9.76 -18.11 -1.80
CA PRO A 42 -8.63 -19.01 -1.87
C PRO A 42 -7.40 -18.10 -1.89
N ARG A 43 -6.51 -18.29 -0.91
CA ARG A 43 -5.22 -17.61 -0.90
C ARG A 43 -4.60 -17.99 -2.23
N PRO A 44 -4.16 -17.03 -3.06
CA PRO A 44 -3.38 -17.36 -4.24
C PRO A 44 -2.32 -18.34 -3.73
N GLN A 45 -2.31 -19.52 -4.30
CA GLN A 45 -1.38 -20.56 -3.97
C GLN A 45 -0.01 -19.92 -3.81
N GLU A 46 0.78 -20.30 -2.82
CA GLU A 46 2.04 -19.73 -2.31
C GLU A 46 3.06 -19.35 -3.40
N ALA A 47 2.57 -18.74 -4.47
CA ALA A 47 3.32 -18.17 -5.55
C ALA A 47 4.16 -17.03 -4.96
N PHE A 48 5.37 -17.38 -4.66
CA PHE A 48 6.53 -16.55 -4.41
C PHE A 48 6.18 -15.18 -3.80
N ARG A 49 6.17 -15.15 -2.48
CA ARG A 49 5.84 -13.94 -1.71
C ARG A 49 6.85 -12.84 -2.02
N LEU A 50 6.41 -11.80 -2.74
CA LEU A 50 7.25 -10.65 -3.03
C LEU A 50 7.24 -9.68 -1.84
N ILE A 51 8.35 -9.59 -1.11
CA ILE A 51 8.53 -8.80 0.10
C ILE A 51 9.34 -7.53 -0.23
N SER A 52 9.02 -6.39 0.38
CA SER A 52 9.82 -5.18 0.17
C SER A 52 11.11 -5.19 0.97
N ILE A 53 12.24 -4.89 0.33
CA ILE A 53 13.52 -4.63 1.00
C ILE A 53 13.41 -3.33 1.80
N ARG A 54 13.78 -3.37 3.08
CA ARG A 54 13.73 -2.21 3.98
C ARG A 54 15.10 -1.75 4.48
N LYS A 55 16.04 -2.67 4.61
CA LYS A 55 17.37 -2.38 5.17
C LYS A 55 18.30 -1.82 4.09
N ARG A 56 19.03 -0.76 4.45
CA ARG A 56 20.02 -0.15 3.56
C ARG A 56 21.18 -1.14 3.22
N SER A 57 21.57 -1.97 4.17
CA SER A 57 22.60 -3.01 3.95
C SER A 57 22.25 -3.95 2.80
N ASP A 58 20.98 -4.35 2.67
CA ASP A 58 20.53 -5.25 1.61
C ASP A 58 20.63 -4.58 0.23
N PHE A 59 20.31 -3.27 0.14
CA PHE A 59 20.49 -2.50 -1.09
C PHE A 59 21.96 -2.39 -1.48
N LEU A 60 22.86 -2.18 -0.49
CA LEU A 60 24.31 -2.10 -0.74
C LEU A 60 24.85 -3.46 -1.19
N ALA A 61 24.41 -4.54 -0.55
CA ALA A 61 24.81 -5.88 -0.94
C ALA A 61 24.32 -6.25 -2.36
N ALA A 62 23.16 -5.77 -2.76
CA ALA A 62 22.64 -5.98 -4.12
C ALA A 62 23.46 -5.23 -5.19
N ASN A 63 24.21 -4.17 -4.85
CA ASN A 63 25.05 -3.45 -5.81
C ASN A 63 26.23 -4.27 -6.35
N ALA A 64 26.68 -5.25 -5.58
CA ALA A 64 27.77 -6.17 -5.98
C ALA A 64 27.28 -7.37 -6.82
N ALA A 65 25.97 -7.46 -7.05
CA ALA A 65 25.32 -8.59 -7.72
C ALA A 65 25.20 -8.39 -9.24
N SER A 66 24.59 -9.38 -9.92
CA SER A 66 24.28 -9.31 -11.35
C SER A 66 23.52 -8.03 -11.69
N ARG A 67 24.05 -7.29 -12.67
CA ARG A 67 23.54 -5.96 -13.06
C ARG A 67 23.15 -5.94 -14.53
N VAL A 68 21.90 -5.67 -14.81
CA VAL A 68 21.38 -5.50 -16.18
C VAL A 68 20.81 -4.09 -16.35
N ALA A 69 21.41 -3.31 -17.24
CA ALA A 69 20.93 -1.97 -17.57
C ALA A 69 19.93 -2.01 -18.73
N THR A 70 18.84 -1.26 -18.57
CA THR A 70 17.83 -0.99 -19.59
C THR A 70 17.66 0.52 -19.78
N PRO A 71 16.99 0.99 -20.82
CA PRO A 71 16.73 2.42 -20.98
C PRO A 71 15.97 3.04 -19.80
N GLY A 72 14.99 2.32 -19.23
CA GLY A 72 14.10 2.82 -18.19
C GLY A 72 14.58 2.60 -16.76
N PHE A 73 15.42 1.60 -16.51
CA PHE A 73 15.90 1.22 -15.19
C PHE A 73 17.16 0.36 -15.26
N VAL A 74 17.76 0.13 -14.11
CA VAL A 74 18.78 -0.91 -13.92
C VAL A 74 18.15 -1.97 -13.01
N LEU A 75 18.24 -3.23 -13.40
CA LEU A 75 17.87 -4.38 -12.58
C LEU A 75 19.15 -4.96 -11.92
N LEU A 76 19.09 -5.16 -10.62
CA LEU A 76 20.05 -5.94 -9.87
C LEU A 76 19.36 -7.19 -9.34
N VAL A 77 20.01 -8.35 -9.47
CA VAL A 77 19.50 -9.62 -8.93
C VAL A 77 20.61 -10.25 -8.08
N ARG A 78 20.30 -10.49 -6.79
CA ARG A 78 21.21 -11.07 -5.81
C ARG A 78 20.60 -12.30 -5.18
N GLY A 79 21.22 -13.47 -5.33
CA GLY A 79 20.87 -14.65 -4.54
C GLY A 79 21.23 -14.41 -3.06
N ARG A 80 20.34 -14.82 -2.14
CA ARG A 80 20.58 -14.61 -0.70
C ARG A 80 21.24 -15.80 -0.02
N ASN A 81 20.98 -17.00 -0.50
CA ASN A 81 21.47 -18.25 0.12
C ASN A 81 21.11 -18.39 1.62
N ASP A 82 19.96 -17.82 2.02
CA ASP A 82 19.46 -17.83 3.40
C ASP A 82 18.42 -18.94 3.65
N GLY A 83 18.15 -19.77 2.65
CA GLY A 83 17.15 -20.84 2.72
C GLY A 83 15.70 -20.37 2.60
N ASP A 84 15.43 -19.07 2.59
CA ASP A 84 14.09 -18.52 2.43
C ASP A 84 13.76 -18.36 0.93
N PRO A 85 12.77 -19.06 0.38
CA PRO A 85 12.38 -18.96 -1.03
C PRO A 85 11.71 -17.65 -1.40
N ALA A 86 11.34 -16.81 -0.42
CA ALA A 86 10.68 -15.54 -0.69
C ALA A 86 11.54 -14.61 -1.53
N MET A 87 10.95 -14.00 -2.55
CA MET A 87 11.60 -12.97 -3.34
C MET A 87 11.45 -11.61 -2.66
N ARG A 88 12.51 -10.80 -2.67
CA ARG A 88 12.45 -9.45 -2.11
C ARG A 88 12.63 -8.41 -3.21
N LEU A 89 11.87 -7.31 -3.09
CA LEU A 89 11.88 -6.20 -4.05
C LEU A 89 12.40 -4.92 -3.42
N GLY A 90 13.43 -4.35 -4.01
CA GLY A 90 13.91 -3.00 -3.73
C GLY A 90 13.61 -2.05 -4.88
N ILE A 91 13.21 -0.82 -4.59
CA ILE A 91 12.98 0.22 -5.62
C ILE A 91 13.69 1.50 -5.20
N THR A 92 14.62 1.94 -6.02
CA THR A 92 15.36 3.18 -5.83
C THR A 92 15.11 4.14 -6.99
N VAL A 93 14.66 5.35 -6.67
CA VAL A 93 14.52 6.45 -7.64
C VAL A 93 15.17 7.70 -7.02
N THR A 94 16.30 8.11 -7.59
CA THR A 94 17.10 9.22 -7.07
C THR A 94 16.48 10.59 -7.35
N LYS A 95 16.89 11.61 -6.62
CA LYS A 95 16.44 13.00 -6.82
C LYS A 95 16.77 13.55 -8.22
N LYS A 96 17.79 13.02 -8.88
CA LYS A 96 18.19 13.40 -10.26
C LYS A 96 17.10 13.08 -11.32
N ILE A 97 16.18 12.16 -11.04
CA ILE A 97 15.11 11.76 -11.97
C ILE A 97 14.02 12.83 -12.08
N GLY A 98 13.80 13.61 -11.02
CA GLY A 98 12.79 14.64 -10.98
C GLY A 98 12.27 14.92 -9.59
N ASN A 99 11.19 15.70 -9.50
CA ASN A 99 10.53 16.06 -8.26
C ASN A 99 9.87 14.85 -7.57
N ALA A 100 9.29 15.06 -6.41
CA ALA A 100 8.66 14.01 -5.60
C ALA A 100 7.51 13.30 -6.34
N VAL A 101 6.72 14.05 -7.12
CA VAL A 101 5.57 13.52 -7.87
C VAL A 101 6.04 12.54 -8.93
N VAL A 102 7.01 12.94 -9.76
CA VAL A 102 7.61 12.09 -10.81
C VAL A 102 8.20 10.81 -10.21
N ARG A 103 8.98 10.95 -9.13
CA ARG A 103 9.58 9.80 -8.45
C ARG A 103 8.54 8.84 -7.87
N ASN A 104 7.47 9.36 -7.27
CA ASN A 104 6.39 8.53 -6.72
C ASN A 104 5.60 7.82 -7.83
N ARG A 105 5.32 8.50 -8.95
CA ARG A 105 4.71 7.90 -10.14
C ARG A 105 5.56 6.73 -10.64
N MET A 106 6.87 6.94 -10.80
CA MET A 106 7.80 5.90 -11.24
C MET A 106 7.86 4.71 -10.28
N LYS A 107 7.92 4.96 -8.96
CA LYS A 107 7.89 3.89 -7.95
C LYS A 107 6.59 3.08 -8.01
N ARG A 108 5.43 3.73 -8.27
CA ARG A 108 4.14 3.02 -8.44
C ARG A 108 4.18 2.12 -9.66
N ARG A 109 4.69 2.61 -10.80
CA ARG A 109 4.84 1.82 -12.03
C ARG A 109 5.76 0.62 -11.80
N PHE A 110 6.89 0.80 -11.15
CA PHE A 110 7.81 -0.29 -10.84
C PHE A 110 7.23 -1.34 -9.88
N ARG A 111 6.41 -0.93 -8.92
CA ARG A 111 5.69 -1.90 -8.06
C ARG A 111 4.68 -2.73 -8.86
N ALA A 112 3.97 -2.11 -9.79
CA ALA A 112 3.06 -2.84 -10.68
C ALA A 112 3.82 -3.84 -11.55
N LEU A 113 4.88 -3.38 -12.24
CA LEU A 113 5.76 -4.25 -13.04
C LEU A 113 6.32 -5.42 -12.25
N ALA A 114 6.79 -5.17 -11.04
CA ALA A 114 7.37 -6.22 -10.21
C ALA A 114 6.35 -7.27 -9.80
N ARG A 115 5.13 -6.87 -9.48
CA ARG A 115 4.04 -7.82 -9.16
C ARG A 115 3.71 -8.70 -10.35
N ASP A 116 3.62 -8.11 -11.54
CA ASP A 116 3.24 -8.81 -12.76
C ASP A 116 4.33 -9.77 -13.25
N ILE A 117 5.59 -9.35 -13.20
CA ILE A 117 6.69 -10.07 -13.83
C ILE A 117 7.55 -10.82 -12.82
N ILE A 118 8.06 -10.15 -11.77
CA ILE A 118 8.95 -10.78 -10.80
C ILE A 118 8.17 -11.82 -9.99
N GLY A 119 6.88 -11.57 -9.70
CA GLY A 119 6.03 -12.54 -9.03
C GLY A 119 5.85 -13.86 -9.80
N GLN A 120 6.04 -13.86 -11.11
CA GLN A 120 5.86 -15.03 -11.97
C GLN A 120 7.18 -15.62 -12.49
N SER A 121 8.14 -14.76 -12.78
CA SER A 121 9.40 -15.11 -13.48
C SER A 121 10.65 -14.70 -12.73
N GLY A 122 10.53 -14.24 -11.49
CA GLY A 122 11.67 -13.87 -10.66
C GLY A 122 12.41 -15.10 -10.13
N VAL A 123 13.60 -14.86 -9.60
CA VAL A 123 14.44 -15.90 -8.99
C VAL A 123 14.04 -16.07 -7.53
N ALA A 124 13.64 -17.29 -7.15
CA ALA A 124 13.32 -17.62 -5.76
C ALA A 124 14.55 -17.38 -4.85
N GLY A 125 14.30 -16.97 -3.60
CA GLY A 125 15.37 -16.71 -2.62
C GLY A 125 16.31 -15.56 -3.00
N SER A 126 15.87 -14.63 -3.87
CA SER A 126 16.71 -13.55 -4.38
C SER A 126 16.13 -12.17 -4.09
N ASP A 127 17.04 -11.19 -4.01
CA ASP A 127 16.72 -9.78 -3.98
C ASP A 127 16.72 -9.22 -5.40
N HIS A 128 15.63 -8.56 -5.76
CA HIS A 128 15.48 -7.86 -7.04
C HIS A 128 15.44 -6.36 -6.75
N VAL A 129 16.39 -5.60 -7.26
CA VAL A 129 16.42 -4.15 -7.06
C VAL A 129 16.26 -3.43 -8.39
N LEU A 130 15.23 -2.58 -8.48
CA LEU A 130 14.97 -1.71 -9.63
C LEU A 130 15.47 -0.29 -9.32
N ILE A 131 16.46 0.16 -10.06
CA ILE A 131 16.99 1.53 -9.96
C ILE A 131 16.49 2.32 -11.15
N GLY A 132 15.63 3.32 -10.91
CA GLY A 132 15.06 4.16 -11.96
C GLY A 132 16.09 5.00 -12.68
N ARG A 133 15.90 5.14 -14.00
CA ARG A 133 16.67 6.03 -14.89
C ARG A 133 15.74 7.07 -15.51
N ALA A 134 16.28 8.20 -15.96
CA ALA A 134 15.50 9.28 -16.57
C ALA A 134 14.63 8.78 -17.75
N GLY A 135 15.18 7.93 -18.61
CA GLY A 135 14.43 7.34 -19.72
C GLY A 135 13.24 6.46 -19.36
N GLY A 136 13.06 6.12 -18.07
CA GLY A 136 11.90 5.37 -17.59
C GLY A 136 10.70 6.23 -17.19
N VAL A 137 10.86 7.56 -17.12
CA VAL A 137 9.78 8.46 -16.67
C VAL A 137 8.63 8.47 -17.66
N GLU A 138 8.94 8.65 -18.92
CA GLU A 138 7.97 8.79 -20.03
C GLU A 138 7.78 7.52 -20.85
N ARG A 139 8.64 6.51 -20.61
CA ARG A 139 8.59 5.25 -21.31
C ARG A 139 7.26 4.56 -21.09
N ASP A 140 6.68 4.03 -22.19
CA ASP A 140 5.43 3.29 -22.10
C ASP A 140 5.50 2.09 -21.13
N PHE A 141 4.37 1.74 -20.52
CA PHE A 141 4.31 0.66 -19.53
C PHE A 141 4.57 -0.72 -20.14
N ALA A 142 4.07 -0.95 -21.36
CA ALA A 142 4.30 -2.19 -22.08
C ALA A 142 5.78 -2.35 -22.46
N ALA A 143 6.45 -1.26 -22.87
CA ALA A 143 7.89 -1.26 -23.13
C ALA A 143 8.71 -1.54 -21.88
N LEU A 144 8.35 -0.95 -20.73
CA LEU A 144 8.99 -1.25 -19.43
C LEU A 144 8.81 -2.72 -19.04
N LYS A 145 7.63 -3.30 -19.34
CA LYS A 145 7.32 -4.70 -19.09
C LYS A 145 8.22 -5.63 -19.92
N ALA A 146 8.31 -5.37 -21.22
CA ALA A 146 9.19 -6.10 -22.12
C ALA A 146 10.67 -5.99 -21.72
N ASP A 147 11.12 -4.80 -21.32
CA ASP A 147 12.47 -4.57 -20.83
C ASP A 147 12.76 -5.39 -19.56
N LEU A 148 11.80 -5.50 -18.64
CA LEU A 148 11.99 -6.25 -17.41
C LEU A 148 12.08 -7.75 -17.67
N VAL A 149 11.26 -8.30 -18.54
CA VAL A 149 11.34 -9.72 -18.97
C VAL A 149 12.72 -10.03 -19.54
N LYS A 150 13.19 -9.18 -20.50
CA LYS A 150 14.52 -9.34 -21.11
C LYS A 150 15.65 -9.19 -20.07
N ALA A 151 15.50 -8.27 -19.12
CA ALA A 151 16.50 -8.04 -18.09
C ALA A 151 16.60 -9.23 -17.12
N LEU A 152 15.48 -9.80 -16.72
CA LEU A 152 15.45 -11.00 -15.87
C LEU A 152 16.10 -12.19 -16.59
N ALA A 153 15.77 -12.45 -17.83
CA ALA A 153 16.38 -13.53 -18.61
C ALA A 153 17.91 -13.39 -18.75
N ARG A 154 18.44 -12.15 -18.75
CA ARG A 154 19.88 -11.90 -18.76
C ARG A 154 20.54 -12.03 -17.40
N ALA A 155 19.81 -11.70 -16.33
CA ALA A 155 20.35 -11.74 -14.97
C ALA A 155 20.47 -13.16 -14.42
N ILE A 156 19.72 -14.11 -14.98
CA ILE A 156 19.66 -15.53 -14.57
C ILE A 156 20.74 -16.39 -15.29
N ARG A 157 21.31 -15.86 -16.36
CA ARG A 157 22.42 -16.52 -17.08
C ARG A 157 23.73 -16.35 -16.34
#